data_d83e2cacfb500cbe68a936a891df38d4
#
_entry.id   d83e2cacfb500cbe68a936a891df38d4
#
_cell.length_a   1.000
_cell.length_b   1.000
_cell.length_c   1.000
_cell.angle_alpha   90.00
_cell.angle_beta   90.00
_cell.angle_gamma   90.00
#
_symmetry.space_group_name_H-M   'P 1'
#
loop_
_entity.id
_entity.type
_entity.pdbx_description
1 polymer ?
#
loop_
_entity_poly.entity_id
_entity_poly.type
_entity_poly.pdbx_seq_one_letter_code
_entity_poly.pdbx_strand_id
1 'polypeptide(L)'
;MKKHFLSALAFSAVLLSSCGGTSKIEKPDACMQGGEITASSTIAVAETESGKVGGYVENGIYIYKGVPYAKAERFMPPVAADKWEGIRSSRAYGPTCPQGKRMGWYSDEQAFAFNWDDGYPDENCLRVNIWTPGVNDGKKRPVMVWLHGGGYAAGSGQELPSYDGTNLAKKGDVVVVTLNHRLNALGFLDLSAYGEKYLKSGNVGLLDLVAALQWLNKNIAAFGGDASNVTIFGQSGGGGKVSTLLATPSAAGLFHKAIVQSGSMLRTMEAKYSRRIGTATVEALGLEASRIDEIQKISYETLLAAGEKAIAKVRAEAEKEGVASFIFGWAPTVDGSVLPAQPFDPQAPAQSQNIPMMIGTTLHEFTMSTYVPSFRSISKEEAVEHLKKKYAGRTDDFLKAFEKAYPSYQPKDLIDVDFVFRPGAVEQAKLKAAQQGAPVYMYLFAWESPVLDGMFRSTHCMEIPFVFNNVVRHAGMTGGGAEAQALGEKMSSAWINFAKTGNPNADGLPAWEPFTAEKGATMFFNNTSEIKYNHDKNLLEVVRAFPTRGF
;
A
#
# COMPACT_ATOMS: atom_id res chain seq x y z
N MET A 1 64.96 13.95 -15.33
CA MET A 1 65.57 15.04 -14.55
C MET A 1 64.49 15.63 -13.66
N LYS A 2 64.64 15.40 -12.34
CA LYS A 2 64.61 16.37 -11.19
C LYS A 2 63.34 17.29 -11.18
N LYS A 3 62.58 17.50 -10.08
CA LYS A 3 62.86 17.43 -8.64
C LYS A 3 61.56 17.42 -7.82
N HIS A 4 61.58 16.81 -6.68
CA HIS A 4 60.61 16.88 -5.56
C HIS A 4 60.40 18.32 -5.04
N PHE A 5 59.22 18.59 -4.49
CA PHE A 5 59.05 19.50 -3.36
C PHE A 5 57.95 18.98 -2.41
N LEU A 6 58.40 18.54 -1.23
CA LEU A 6 57.57 18.43 -0.02
C LEU A 6 57.44 19.84 0.57
N SER A 7 56.23 20.20 1.02
CA SER A 7 55.99 21.30 1.95
C SER A 7 55.19 20.76 3.16
N ALA A 8 55.83 20.73 4.29
CA ALA A 8 55.24 20.52 5.60
C ALA A 8 54.59 21.83 6.08
N LEU A 9 53.38 21.79 6.53
CA LEU A 9 52.73 22.88 7.27
C LEU A 9 52.56 22.48 8.73
N ALA A 10 53.21 23.27 9.60
CA ALA A 10 53.18 23.16 11.04
C ALA A 10 51.85 23.72 11.60
N PHE A 11 51.24 22.98 12.51
CA PHE A 11 50.12 23.43 13.34
C PHE A 11 50.64 24.25 14.52
N SER A 12 50.24 25.51 14.60
CA SER A 12 50.40 26.34 15.79
C SER A 12 49.17 26.19 16.69
N ALA A 13 49.35 25.69 17.86
CA ALA A 13 48.34 25.66 18.92
C ALA A 13 48.24 27.04 19.57
N VAL A 14 47.03 27.61 19.56
CA VAL A 14 46.66 28.75 20.39
C VAL A 14 45.83 28.25 21.56
N LEU A 15 46.37 28.29 22.75
CA LEU A 15 45.69 28.11 24.03
C LEU A 15 44.92 29.43 24.35
N LEU A 16 43.63 29.35 24.44
CA LEU A 16 42.79 30.36 25.10
C LEU A 16 42.04 29.68 26.24
N SER A 17 42.46 29.96 27.45
CA SER A 17 41.73 29.65 28.68
C SER A 17 40.73 30.77 28.95
N SER A 18 39.48 30.47 29.23
CA SER A 18 38.68 31.21 30.21
C SER A 18 37.36 30.53 30.56
N CYS A 19 37.17 30.39 31.83
CA CYS A 19 35.99 30.54 32.68
C CYS A 19 34.75 29.68 32.43
N GLY A 20 34.49 28.93 33.47
CA GLY A 20 33.42 28.06 33.81
C GLY A 20 32.00 28.55 33.56
N GLY A 21 31.23 27.64 33.07
CA GLY A 21 29.80 27.58 33.07
C GLY A 21 29.41 26.15 32.73
N THR A 22 29.18 25.32 33.78
CA THR A 22 28.72 23.95 33.61
C THR A 22 27.24 23.96 33.23
N SER A 23 26.94 24.17 31.96
CA SER A 23 25.70 23.64 31.40
C SER A 23 25.95 22.18 31.05
N LYS A 24 25.32 21.27 31.78
CA LYS A 24 25.22 19.86 31.38
C LYS A 24 24.47 19.86 30.04
N ILE A 25 25.20 19.73 28.94
CA ILE A 25 24.62 19.27 27.68
C ILE A 25 24.25 17.82 27.94
N GLU A 26 23.00 17.56 28.22
CA GLU A 26 22.45 16.20 28.16
C GLU A 26 22.81 15.66 26.80
N LYS A 27 23.52 14.54 26.78
CA LYS A 27 23.74 13.79 25.52
C LYS A 27 22.40 13.53 24.93
N PRO A 28 22.18 13.80 23.63
CA PRO A 28 20.96 13.36 22.97
C PRO A 28 20.88 11.84 23.15
N ASP A 29 19.76 11.40 23.70
CA ASP A 29 19.47 10.01 23.95
C ASP A 29 19.73 9.15 22.71
N ALA A 30 20.19 7.93 22.95
CA ALA A 30 20.69 6.91 22.02
C ALA A 30 19.63 6.43 21.00
N CYS A 31 19.08 7.30 20.16
CA CYS A 31 18.02 6.97 19.20
C CYS A 31 18.50 6.76 17.76
N MET A 32 19.81 6.75 17.50
CA MET A 32 20.40 6.52 16.18
C MET A 32 21.65 5.62 16.25
N GLN A 33 21.65 4.61 17.12
CA GLN A 33 22.60 3.52 16.97
C GLN A 33 21.97 2.49 16.03
N GLY A 34 22.51 2.35 14.83
CA GLY A 34 22.27 1.21 13.96
C GLY A 34 22.44 -0.05 14.80
N GLY A 35 21.43 -0.94 14.81
CA GLY A 35 21.45 -2.13 15.62
C GLY A 35 22.59 -3.07 15.24
N GLU A 36 22.99 -3.94 16.18
CA GLU A 36 23.97 -4.98 15.89
C GLU A 36 23.50 -5.87 14.74
N ILE A 37 24.29 -5.94 13.67
CA ILE A 37 24.05 -6.81 12.53
C ILE A 37 24.95 -8.03 12.64
N THR A 38 24.34 -9.22 12.57
CA THR A 38 25.06 -10.48 12.46
C THR A 38 24.72 -11.16 11.13
N ALA A 39 25.74 -11.37 10.31
CA ALA A 39 25.59 -12.05 9.01
C ALA A 39 26.75 -13.04 8.80
N SER A 40 26.42 -14.30 8.53
CA SER A 40 27.40 -15.35 8.23
C SER A 40 26.81 -16.40 7.28
N SER A 41 27.60 -17.41 6.94
CA SER A 41 27.13 -18.54 6.11
C SER A 41 26.22 -19.50 6.86
N THR A 42 26.16 -19.42 8.18
CA THR A 42 25.41 -20.39 9.04
C THR A 42 24.29 -19.74 9.81
N ILE A 43 24.27 -18.42 9.93
CA ILE A 43 23.23 -17.67 10.63
C ILE A 43 22.13 -17.28 9.63
N ALA A 44 20.87 -17.30 10.08
CA ALA A 44 19.70 -16.97 9.28
C ALA A 44 19.62 -17.80 7.99
N VAL A 45 19.77 -19.11 8.08
CA VAL A 45 19.55 -20.02 6.96
C VAL A 45 18.18 -20.68 7.09
N ALA A 46 17.33 -20.50 6.07
CA ALA A 46 16.02 -21.13 5.98
C ALA A 46 15.95 -21.98 4.71
N GLU A 47 15.23 -23.09 4.78
CA GLU A 47 15.04 -24.01 3.64
C GLU A 47 13.69 -23.77 2.99
N THR A 48 13.67 -23.62 1.66
CA THR A 48 12.47 -23.47 0.85
C THR A 48 12.36 -24.60 -0.16
N GLU A 49 11.18 -24.75 -0.80
CA GLU A 49 10.99 -25.74 -1.88
C GLU A 49 11.99 -25.58 -3.03
N SER A 50 12.53 -24.37 -3.24
CA SER A 50 13.48 -24.09 -4.32
C SER A 50 14.94 -24.20 -3.89
N GLY A 51 15.25 -24.24 -2.58
CA GLY A 51 16.59 -24.33 -2.03
C GLY A 51 16.78 -23.46 -0.79
N LYS A 52 17.98 -23.45 -0.23
CA LYS A 52 18.30 -22.71 1.00
C LYS A 52 18.51 -21.22 0.69
N VAL A 53 18.03 -20.36 1.58
CA VAL A 53 18.27 -18.91 1.55
C VAL A 53 19.01 -18.47 2.80
N GLY A 54 19.98 -17.55 2.64
CA GLY A 54 20.76 -16.99 3.73
C GLY A 54 20.48 -15.49 3.90
N GLY A 55 19.87 -15.13 5.02
CA GLY A 55 19.61 -13.77 5.42
C GLY A 55 20.66 -13.21 6.37
N TYR A 56 20.20 -12.34 7.28
CA TYR A 56 21.01 -11.77 8.37
C TYR A 56 20.10 -11.52 9.58
N VAL A 57 20.72 -11.21 10.72
CA VAL A 57 20.00 -10.83 11.95
C VAL A 57 20.33 -9.37 12.28
N GLU A 58 19.32 -8.58 12.55
CA GLU A 58 19.44 -7.20 13.02
C GLU A 58 18.47 -6.99 14.18
N ASN A 59 18.99 -6.50 15.31
CA ASN A 59 18.19 -6.27 16.53
C ASN A 59 17.38 -7.50 17.01
N GLY A 60 17.89 -8.70 16.78
CA GLY A 60 17.24 -9.97 17.13
C GLY A 60 16.18 -10.43 16.12
N ILE A 61 16.00 -9.74 15.01
CA ILE A 61 15.08 -10.10 13.92
C ILE A 61 15.87 -10.71 12.77
N TYR A 62 15.41 -11.86 12.29
CA TYR A 62 15.94 -12.54 11.11
C TYR A 62 15.30 -11.90 9.87
N ILE A 63 16.14 -11.45 8.93
CA ILE A 63 15.72 -10.67 7.76
C ILE A 63 16.19 -11.37 6.49
N TYR A 64 15.24 -11.58 5.58
CA TYR A 64 15.48 -12.14 4.25
C TYR A 64 14.89 -11.20 3.21
N LYS A 65 15.72 -10.73 2.28
CA LYS A 65 15.32 -9.80 1.22
C LYS A 65 15.50 -10.45 -0.15
N GLY A 66 14.59 -10.17 -1.08
CA GLY A 66 14.70 -10.60 -2.47
C GLY A 66 14.59 -12.11 -2.71
N VAL A 67 13.88 -12.85 -1.83
CA VAL A 67 13.64 -14.29 -2.00
C VAL A 67 12.71 -14.53 -3.19
N PRO A 68 13.11 -15.30 -4.24
CA PRO A 68 12.25 -15.59 -5.37
C PRO A 68 11.11 -16.54 -4.97
N TYR A 69 9.86 -16.15 -5.24
CA TYR A 69 8.70 -16.99 -5.01
C TYR A 69 8.17 -17.64 -6.30
N ALA A 70 8.42 -17.01 -7.44
CA ALA A 70 8.02 -17.48 -8.76
C ALA A 70 8.93 -16.87 -9.83
N LYS A 71 8.76 -17.35 -11.08
CA LYS A 71 9.25 -16.71 -12.31
C LYS A 71 8.12 -16.63 -13.33
N ALA A 72 8.21 -15.70 -14.27
CA ALA A 72 7.21 -15.54 -15.31
C ALA A 72 7.82 -14.99 -16.60
N GLU A 73 7.28 -15.42 -17.74
CA GLU A 73 7.44 -14.72 -19.01
C GLU A 73 6.39 -13.62 -19.12
N ARG A 74 6.62 -12.61 -19.97
CA ARG A 74 5.65 -11.54 -20.20
C ARG A 74 4.28 -12.10 -20.57
N PHE A 75 3.23 -11.55 -19.96
CA PHE A 75 1.83 -11.89 -20.21
C PHE A 75 1.42 -13.33 -19.89
N MET A 76 2.34 -14.14 -19.39
CA MET A 76 2.08 -15.53 -19.01
C MET A 76 1.84 -15.65 -17.51
N PRO A 77 1.01 -16.61 -17.06
CA PRO A 77 0.89 -16.95 -15.65
C PRO A 77 2.25 -17.26 -15.02
N PRO A 78 2.45 -16.94 -13.74
CA PRO A 78 3.69 -17.28 -13.04
C PRO A 78 3.81 -18.79 -12.87
N VAL A 79 5.05 -19.27 -12.85
CA VAL A 79 5.41 -20.64 -12.54
C VAL A 79 6.38 -20.69 -11.36
N ALA A 80 6.58 -21.85 -10.76
CA ALA A 80 7.50 -22.02 -9.63
C ALA A 80 8.91 -21.48 -9.95
N ALA A 81 9.55 -20.88 -8.96
CA ALA A 81 10.94 -20.45 -9.09
C ALA A 81 11.86 -21.64 -9.35
N ASP A 82 12.94 -21.41 -10.09
CA ASP A 82 13.95 -22.44 -10.34
C ASP A 82 14.59 -22.91 -9.04
N LYS A 83 14.90 -24.20 -8.96
CA LYS A 83 15.68 -24.75 -7.86
C LYS A 83 17.14 -24.34 -7.96
N TRP A 84 17.79 -24.18 -6.81
CA TRP A 84 19.21 -23.90 -6.72
C TRP A 84 19.89 -24.81 -5.68
N GLU A 85 21.17 -25.03 -5.89
CA GLU A 85 22.04 -25.71 -4.93
C GLU A 85 22.74 -24.69 -4.02
N GLY A 86 23.19 -25.14 -2.84
CA GLY A 86 23.84 -24.31 -1.86
C GLY A 86 22.93 -23.31 -1.18
N ILE A 87 23.50 -22.24 -0.63
CA ILE A 87 22.77 -21.18 0.06
C ILE A 87 22.76 -19.91 -0.83
N ARG A 88 21.57 -19.54 -1.29
CA ARG A 88 21.35 -18.28 -2.02
C ARG A 88 21.34 -17.11 -1.06
N SER A 89 22.12 -16.07 -1.34
CA SER A 89 22.08 -14.83 -0.57
C SER A 89 20.73 -14.11 -0.72
N SER A 90 20.13 -13.77 0.41
CA SER A 90 18.90 -13.00 0.53
C SER A 90 19.09 -11.85 1.54
N ARG A 91 20.16 -11.07 1.37
CA ARG A 91 20.59 -9.97 2.26
C ARG A 91 20.30 -8.59 1.68
N ALA A 92 19.97 -8.49 0.40
CA ALA A 92 19.60 -7.26 -0.28
C ALA A 92 18.24 -7.40 -0.96
N TYR A 93 17.53 -6.30 -1.11
CA TYR A 93 16.29 -6.29 -1.87
C TYR A 93 16.52 -6.77 -3.31
N GLY A 94 15.54 -7.48 -3.82
CA GLY A 94 15.49 -7.87 -5.23
C GLY A 94 15.01 -6.73 -6.12
N PRO A 95 14.93 -6.97 -7.45
CA PRO A 95 14.43 -5.97 -8.38
C PRO A 95 12.96 -5.63 -8.13
N THR A 96 12.62 -4.38 -8.46
CA THR A 96 11.25 -3.93 -8.57
C THR A 96 10.71 -4.21 -9.98
N CYS A 97 9.39 -4.31 -10.14
CA CYS A 97 8.80 -4.38 -11.47
C CYS A 97 9.12 -3.10 -12.25
N PRO A 98 9.51 -3.18 -13.54
CA PRO A 98 9.64 -2.01 -14.37
C PRO A 98 8.39 -1.14 -14.32
N GLN A 99 8.56 0.16 -14.13
CA GLN A 99 7.49 1.14 -13.99
C GLN A 99 7.92 2.47 -14.60
N GLY A 100 6.95 3.35 -14.89
CA GLY A 100 7.25 4.66 -15.47
C GLY A 100 8.10 5.52 -14.53
N LYS A 101 8.66 6.59 -15.07
CA LYS A 101 9.44 7.53 -14.27
C LYS A 101 8.58 8.12 -13.16
N ARG A 102 9.01 7.91 -11.90
CA ARG A 102 8.50 8.53 -10.66
C ARG A 102 7.00 8.86 -10.72
N MET A 103 6.17 7.84 -10.81
CA MET A 103 4.73 8.02 -10.72
C MET A 103 4.37 8.55 -9.33
N GLY A 104 3.91 9.81 -9.26
CA GLY A 104 3.24 10.33 -8.08
C GLY A 104 3.97 11.41 -7.27
N TRP A 105 5.20 11.82 -7.63
CA TRP A 105 5.91 12.84 -6.89
C TRP A 105 5.95 14.13 -7.69
N TYR A 106 5.11 15.07 -7.28
CA TYR A 106 4.92 16.33 -8.01
C TYR A 106 5.71 17.49 -7.40
N SER A 107 6.26 17.33 -6.17
CA SER A 107 7.01 18.37 -5.49
C SER A 107 8.15 17.81 -4.64
N ASP A 108 9.09 18.71 -4.34
CA ASP A 108 10.25 18.46 -3.48
C ASP A 108 9.83 18.11 -2.05
N GLU A 109 8.76 18.75 -1.54
CA GLU A 109 8.21 18.48 -0.22
C GLU A 109 7.62 17.07 -0.11
N GLN A 110 6.96 16.60 -1.18
CA GLN A 110 6.46 15.23 -1.21
C GLN A 110 7.62 14.23 -1.27
N ALA A 111 8.64 14.50 -2.08
CA ALA A 111 9.84 13.66 -2.13
C ALA A 111 10.54 13.59 -0.77
N PHE A 112 10.63 14.71 -0.05
CA PHE A 112 11.15 14.76 1.32
C PHE A 112 10.31 13.92 2.29
N ALA A 113 9.00 14.13 2.29
CA ALA A 113 8.11 13.46 3.24
C ALA A 113 8.08 11.94 3.03
N PHE A 114 7.96 11.50 1.80
CA PHE A 114 7.83 10.08 1.50
C PHE A 114 9.16 9.33 1.44
N ASN A 115 10.29 10.01 1.18
CA ASN A 115 11.63 9.42 1.11
C ASN A 115 11.65 8.11 0.29
N TRP A 116 11.21 8.21 -0.95
CA TRP A 116 10.92 7.08 -1.83
C TRP A 116 12.18 6.36 -2.30
N ASP A 117 12.20 5.04 -2.20
CA ASP A 117 13.22 4.17 -2.78
C ASP A 117 12.68 3.51 -4.06
N ASP A 118 13.13 3.96 -5.22
CA ASP A 118 12.74 3.40 -6.52
C ASP A 118 13.30 1.98 -6.75
N GLY A 119 14.35 1.57 -6.00
CA GLY A 119 15.05 0.32 -6.21
C GLY A 119 15.74 0.26 -7.59
N TYR A 120 15.89 -0.94 -8.13
CA TYR A 120 16.35 -1.15 -9.51
C TYR A 120 15.34 -2.04 -10.26
N PRO A 121 14.95 -1.67 -11.50
CA PRO A 121 13.93 -2.38 -12.24
C PRO A 121 14.46 -3.62 -12.97
N ASP A 122 13.70 -4.72 -12.91
CA ASP A 122 13.90 -5.92 -13.74
C ASP A 122 12.58 -6.68 -13.85
N GLU A 123 12.30 -7.30 -14.98
CA GLU A 123 11.08 -8.09 -15.17
C GLU A 123 11.06 -9.36 -14.32
N ASN A 124 12.22 -9.84 -13.87
CA ASN A 124 12.34 -10.92 -12.89
C ASN A 124 12.13 -10.43 -11.46
N CYS A 125 11.05 -9.70 -11.23
CA CYS A 125 10.74 -9.00 -9.99
C CYS A 125 9.93 -9.81 -8.96
N LEU A 126 9.57 -11.04 -9.23
CA LEU A 126 8.71 -11.85 -8.36
C LEU A 126 9.47 -12.29 -7.09
N ARG A 127 9.54 -11.37 -6.11
CA ARG A 127 10.33 -11.50 -4.88
C ARG A 127 9.48 -11.21 -3.64
N VAL A 128 9.80 -11.91 -2.54
CA VAL A 128 9.31 -11.58 -1.20
C VAL A 128 10.46 -11.15 -0.30
N ASN A 129 10.14 -10.30 0.67
CA ASN A 129 11.00 -9.93 1.77
C ASN A 129 10.34 -10.39 3.07
N ILE A 130 11.10 -10.90 4.04
CA ILE A 130 10.58 -11.54 5.24
C ILE A 130 11.35 -11.04 6.47
N TRP A 131 10.63 -10.63 7.51
CA TRP A 131 11.14 -10.30 8.83
C TRP A 131 10.48 -11.21 9.86
N THR A 132 11.28 -11.88 10.68
CA THR A 132 10.77 -12.85 11.66
C THR A 132 11.62 -12.85 12.94
N PRO A 133 10.99 -12.99 14.12
CA PRO A 133 11.72 -13.14 15.40
C PRO A 133 12.47 -14.46 15.55
N GLY A 134 12.20 -15.47 14.70
CA GLY A 134 12.88 -16.76 14.80
C GLY A 134 12.63 -17.68 13.62
N VAL A 135 13.60 -18.53 13.33
CA VAL A 135 13.56 -19.51 12.25
C VAL A 135 13.80 -20.91 12.81
N ASN A 136 13.13 -21.89 12.26
CA ASN A 136 13.28 -23.31 12.69
C ASN A 136 13.09 -23.54 14.20
N ASP A 137 12.34 -22.66 14.88
CA ASP A 137 12.10 -22.70 16.33
C ASP A 137 10.81 -23.43 16.74
N GLY A 138 10.09 -23.99 15.77
CA GLY A 138 8.84 -24.73 15.96
C GLY A 138 7.64 -23.86 16.35
N LYS A 139 7.81 -22.52 16.45
CA LYS A 139 6.70 -21.60 16.70
C LYS A 139 5.85 -21.44 15.44
N LYS A 140 4.57 -21.13 15.66
CA LYS A 140 3.56 -20.83 14.63
C LYS A 140 3.11 -19.38 14.79
N ARG A 141 3.92 -18.44 14.27
CA ARG A 141 3.60 -17.01 14.37
C ARG A 141 2.57 -16.59 13.34
N PRO A 142 1.64 -15.70 13.68
CA PRO A 142 0.79 -15.06 12.68
C PRO A 142 1.65 -14.41 11.59
N VAL A 143 1.19 -14.50 10.34
CA VAL A 143 1.88 -13.93 9.18
C VAL A 143 1.12 -12.71 8.69
N MET A 144 1.80 -11.59 8.51
CA MET A 144 1.25 -10.34 7.99
C MET A 144 1.87 -10.05 6.64
N VAL A 145 1.09 -10.11 5.56
CA VAL A 145 1.55 -9.96 4.17
C VAL A 145 1.12 -8.58 3.65
N TRP A 146 2.09 -7.70 3.46
CA TRP A 146 1.89 -6.37 2.92
C TRP A 146 1.81 -6.35 1.40
N LEU A 147 0.76 -5.72 0.89
CA LEU A 147 0.55 -5.44 -0.53
C LEU A 147 0.69 -3.93 -0.74
N HIS A 148 1.75 -3.52 -1.45
CA HIS A 148 2.09 -2.12 -1.66
C HIS A 148 1.06 -1.35 -2.48
N GLY A 149 1.07 -0.01 -2.39
CA GLY A 149 0.22 0.91 -3.13
C GLY A 149 0.62 1.10 -4.61
N GLY A 150 0.40 2.32 -5.10
CA GLY A 150 0.73 2.70 -6.48
C GLY A 150 -0.28 2.22 -7.54
N GLY A 151 -1.52 1.98 -7.15
CA GLY A 151 -2.54 1.38 -8.01
C GLY A 151 -2.12 -0.02 -8.42
N TYR A 152 -2.17 -0.28 -9.70
CA TYR A 152 -1.61 -1.47 -10.36
C TYR A 152 -0.54 -1.09 -11.38
N ALA A 153 -0.09 0.17 -11.34
CA ALA A 153 0.83 0.76 -12.30
C ALA A 153 2.25 0.90 -11.76
N ALA A 154 2.40 1.12 -10.46
CA ALA A 154 3.67 1.46 -9.83
C ALA A 154 3.77 0.87 -8.42
N GLY A 155 4.89 1.10 -7.76
CA GLY A 155 5.16 0.72 -6.39
C GLY A 155 6.03 -0.52 -6.24
N SER A 156 6.44 -0.79 -5.01
CA SER A 156 7.19 -1.99 -4.64
C SER A 156 7.05 -2.32 -3.15
N GLY A 157 7.43 -3.53 -2.77
CA GLY A 157 7.45 -3.96 -1.37
C GLY A 157 8.58 -3.35 -0.53
N GLN A 158 9.33 -2.39 -1.05
CA GLN A 158 10.47 -1.74 -0.40
C GLN A 158 10.46 -0.21 -0.51
N GLU A 159 9.51 0.35 -1.22
CA GLU A 159 9.52 1.74 -1.68
C GLU A 159 9.49 2.82 -0.58
N LEU A 160 8.96 2.51 0.60
CA LEU A 160 8.90 3.44 1.72
C LEU A 160 9.68 2.94 2.93
N PRO A 161 10.35 3.82 3.69
CA PRO A 161 10.99 3.46 4.97
C PRO A 161 10.03 2.77 5.94
N SER A 162 8.73 3.08 5.83
CA SER A 162 7.67 2.47 6.64
C SER A 162 7.51 0.97 6.41
N TYR A 163 7.90 0.43 5.24
CA TYR A 163 7.66 -0.98 4.91
C TYR A 163 8.65 -1.95 5.55
N ASP A 164 9.66 -1.45 6.27
CA ASP A 164 10.55 -2.31 7.04
C ASP A 164 9.79 -3.03 8.15
N GLY A 165 9.80 -4.36 8.10
CA GLY A 165 9.03 -5.20 9.00
C GLY A 165 9.62 -5.40 10.40
N THR A 166 10.83 -4.88 10.68
CA THR A 166 11.59 -5.16 11.91
C THR A 166 10.79 -4.83 13.17
N ASN A 167 10.27 -3.60 13.25
CA ASN A 167 9.59 -3.13 14.46
C ASN A 167 8.25 -3.86 14.68
N LEU A 168 7.49 -4.08 13.62
CA LEU A 168 6.21 -4.80 13.70
C LEU A 168 6.43 -6.27 14.08
N ALA A 169 7.41 -6.94 13.47
CA ALA A 169 7.76 -8.32 13.78
C ALA A 169 8.22 -8.49 15.23
N LYS A 170 9.11 -7.59 15.71
CA LYS A 170 9.63 -7.60 17.06
C LYS A 170 8.53 -7.38 18.10
N LYS A 171 7.70 -6.35 17.88
CA LYS A 171 6.62 -5.98 18.81
C LYS A 171 5.55 -7.07 18.91
N GLY A 172 5.17 -7.63 17.77
CA GLY A 172 4.04 -8.55 17.67
C GLY A 172 4.38 -10.02 17.92
N ASP A 173 5.65 -10.42 17.90
CA ASP A 173 6.07 -11.82 17.67
C ASP A 173 5.33 -12.40 16.45
N VAL A 174 5.37 -11.67 15.33
CA VAL A 174 4.73 -12.01 14.06
C VAL A 174 5.75 -12.09 12.93
N VAL A 175 5.42 -12.80 11.86
CA VAL A 175 6.20 -12.77 10.62
C VAL A 175 5.62 -11.68 9.72
N VAL A 176 6.44 -10.74 9.28
CA VAL A 176 6.06 -9.69 8.33
C VAL A 176 6.63 -10.02 6.96
N VAL A 177 5.81 -9.91 5.94
CA VAL A 177 6.20 -10.18 4.55
C VAL A 177 5.81 -8.99 3.68
N THR A 178 6.70 -8.53 2.82
CA THR A 178 6.38 -7.64 1.69
C THR A 178 6.73 -8.33 0.39
N LEU A 179 6.17 -7.89 -0.72
CA LEU A 179 6.40 -8.57 -2.01
C LEU A 179 6.33 -7.61 -3.20
N ASN A 180 6.98 -8.02 -4.29
CA ASN A 180 6.85 -7.42 -5.61
C ASN A 180 6.08 -8.35 -6.53
N HIS A 181 5.30 -7.80 -7.44
CA HIS A 181 4.56 -8.49 -8.48
C HIS A 181 4.58 -7.66 -9.78
N ARG A 182 4.20 -8.23 -10.90
CA ARG A 182 4.12 -7.49 -12.17
C ARG A 182 3.03 -6.43 -12.12
N LEU A 183 3.34 -5.27 -12.68
CA LEU A 183 2.55 -4.06 -12.70
C LEU A 183 2.27 -3.62 -14.14
N ASN A 184 1.43 -2.61 -14.31
CA ASN A 184 1.17 -1.92 -15.57
C ASN A 184 0.91 -2.87 -16.76
N ALA A 185 1.46 -2.60 -17.94
CA ALA A 185 1.30 -3.46 -19.10
C ALA A 185 1.85 -4.88 -18.87
N LEU A 186 2.90 -5.03 -18.04
CA LEU A 186 3.48 -6.34 -17.75
C LEU A 186 2.55 -7.24 -16.91
N GLY A 187 1.69 -6.64 -16.08
CA GLY A 187 0.79 -7.36 -15.17
C GLY A 187 -0.68 -7.41 -15.63
N PHE A 188 -1.12 -6.45 -16.47
CA PHE A 188 -2.54 -6.20 -16.69
C PHE A 188 -2.94 -5.88 -18.14
N LEU A 189 -2.06 -6.06 -19.12
CA LEU A 189 -2.41 -5.92 -20.54
C LEU A 189 -3.20 -7.13 -21.03
N ASP A 190 -4.45 -6.90 -21.41
CA ASP A 190 -5.35 -7.96 -21.88
C ASP A 190 -5.14 -8.23 -23.38
N LEU A 191 -4.46 -9.33 -23.67
CA LEU A 191 -4.21 -9.84 -25.01
C LEU A 191 -5.13 -11.03 -25.36
N SER A 192 -6.21 -11.27 -24.60
CA SER A 192 -7.08 -12.45 -24.77
C SER A 192 -7.75 -12.53 -26.16
N ALA A 193 -7.85 -11.41 -26.89
CA ALA A 193 -8.33 -11.39 -28.26
C ALA A 193 -7.39 -12.08 -29.27
N TYR A 194 -6.14 -12.39 -28.88
CA TYR A 194 -5.09 -12.92 -29.75
C TYR A 194 -4.79 -14.41 -29.53
N GLY A 195 -5.67 -15.14 -28.86
CA GLY A 195 -5.62 -16.60 -28.75
C GLY A 195 -5.51 -17.15 -27.32
N GLU A 196 -5.65 -18.47 -27.19
CA GLU A 196 -5.72 -19.17 -25.90
C GLU A 196 -4.53 -18.92 -24.97
N LYS A 197 -3.33 -18.79 -25.55
CA LYS A 197 -2.09 -18.49 -24.84
C LYS A 197 -2.22 -17.24 -23.94
N TYR A 198 -3.00 -16.24 -24.37
CA TYR A 198 -3.12 -14.95 -23.73
C TYR A 198 -4.41 -14.73 -22.92
N LEU A 199 -5.24 -15.77 -22.74
CA LEU A 199 -6.55 -15.66 -22.06
C LEU A 199 -6.46 -15.08 -20.65
N LYS A 200 -5.34 -15.26 -19.95
CA LYS A 200 -5.14 -14.77 -18.58
C LYS A 200 -4.25 -13.50 -18.50
N SER A 201 -3.82 -12.95 -19.64
CA SER A 201 -2.82 -11.87 -19.69
C SER A 201 -3.27 -10.61 -18.96
N GLY A 202 -4.57 -10.28 -18.99
CA GLY A 202 -5.15 -9.14 -18.26
C GLY A 202 -5.13 -9.27 -16.74
N ASN A 203 -4.72 -10.43 -16.20
CA ASN A 203 -4.73 -10.73 -14.76
C ASN A 203 -3.45 -11.41 -14.26
N VAL A 204 -2.36 -11.42 -15.04
CA VAL A 204 -1.13 -12.11 -14.59
C VAL A 204 -0.51 -11.47 -13.36
N GLY A 205 -0.64 -10.14 -13.18
CA GLY A 205 -0.21 -9.47 -11.96
C GLY A 205 -1.02 -9.88 -10.71
N LEU A 206 -2.32 -10.20 -10.88
CA LEU A 206 -3.14 -10.78 -9.81
C LEU A 206 -2.74 -12.24 -9.54
N LEU A 207 -2.44 -13.01 -10.58
CA LEU A 207 -1.92 -14.38 -10.44
C LEU A 207 -0.55 -14.42 -9.76
N ASP A 208 0.29 -13.40 -9.91
CA ASP A 208 1.55 -13.29 -9.18
C ASP A 208 1.31 -13.19 -7.67
N LEU A 209 0.30 -12.40 -7.24
CA LEU A 209 -0.09 -12.32 -5.83
C LEU A 209 -0.59 -13.66 -5.30
N VAL A 210 -1.38 -14.37 -6.09
CA VAL A 210 -1.83 -15.73 -5.74
C VAL A 210 -0.62 -16.67 -5.61
N ALA A 211 0.33 -16.62 -6.54
CA ALA A 211 1.54 -17.45 -6.49
C ALA A 211 2.41 -17.12 -5.27
N ALA A 212 2.51 -15.84 -4.89
CA ALA A 212 3.20 -15.45 -3.66
C ALA A 212 2.54 -16.05 -2.41
N LEU A 213 1.21 -15.98 -2.32
CA LEU A 213 0.46 -16.59 -1.21
C LEU A 213 0.58 -18.12 -1.19
N GLN A 214 0.56 -18.77 -2.35
CA GLN A 214 0.81 -20.21 -2.47
C GLN A 214 2.23 -20.59 -2.03
N TRP A 215 3.22 -19.78 -2.41
CA TRP A 215 4.60 -19.97 -1.95
C TRP A 215 4.71 -19.80 -0.43
N LEU A 216 4.08 -18.78 0.15
CA LEU A 216 4.03 -18.58 1.61
C LEU A 216 3.36 -19.77 2.31
N ASN A 217 2.26 -20.28 1.78
CA ASN A 217 1.56 -21.43 2.35
C ASN A 217 2.49 -22.64 2.51
N LYS A 218 3.41 -22.85 1.57
CA LYS A 218 4.33 -24.00 1.56
C LYS A 218 5.61 -23.76 2.36
N ASN A 219 6.10 -22.51 2.42
CA ASN A 219 7.46 -22.21 2.88
C ASN A 219 7.53 -21.42 4.19
N ILE A 220 6.45 -20.74 4.60
CA ILE A 220 6.53 -19.77 5.71
C ILE A 220 6.83 -20.43 7.07
N ALA A 221 6.58 -21.72 7.22
CA ALA A 221 6.92 -22.48 8.41
C ALA A 221 8.44 -22.51 8.66
N ALA A 222 9.28 -22.53 7.62
CA ALA A 222 10.74 -22.45 7.74
C ALA A 222 11.20 -21.10 8.33
N PHE A 223 10.36 -20.08 8.23
CA PHE A 223 10.56 -18.74 8.80
C PHE A 223 9.78 -18.55 10.12
N GLY A 224 9.33 -19.63 10.75
CA GLY A 224 8.60 -19.62 12.02
C GLY A 224 7.17 -19.09 11.94
N GLY A 225 6.58 -19.00 10.73
CA GLY A 225 5.23 -18.53 10.48
C GLY A 225 4.19 -19.65 10.45
N ASP A 226 2.93 -19.30 10.63
CA ASP A 226 1.76 -20.18 10.55
C ASP A 226 1.00 -19.95 9.24
N ALA A 227 1.08 -20.90 8.32
CA ALA A 227 0.35 -20.84 7.06
C ALA A 227 -1.19 -20.86 7.23
N SER A 228 -1.69 -21.28 8.40
CA SER A 228 -3.12 -21.24 8.74
C SER A 228 -3.55 -19.94 9.43
N ASN A 229 -2.65 -18.97 9.62
CA ASN A 229 -2.93 -17.68 10.25
C ASN A 229 -2.29 -16.52 9.48
N VAL A 230 -2.70 -16.34 8.24
CA VAL A 230 -2.20 -15.31 7.33
C VAL A 230 -3.18 -14.15 7.25
N THR A 231 -2.69 -12.93 7.47
CA THR A 231 -3.43 -11.67 7.26
C THR A 231 -2.82 -10.95 6.07
N ILE A 232 -3.61 -10.67 5.04
CA ILE A 232 -3.22 -9.78 3.95
C ILE A 232 -3.64 -8.35 4.30
N PHE A 233 -2.76 -7.38 4.08
CA PHE A 233 -3.05 -5.97 4.31
C PHE A 233 -2.36 -5.10 3.28
N GLY A 234 -2.97 -3.95 2.94
CA GLY A 234 -2.42 -3.08 1.92
C GLY A 234 -3.13 -1.75 1.86
N GLN A 235 -2.42 -0.74 1.35
CA GLN A 235 -2.89 0.63 1.28
C GLN A 235 -3.02 1.07 -0.18
N SER A 236 -4.00 1.94 -0.48
CA SER A 236 -4.24 2.44 -1.85
C SER A 236 -4.51 1.29 -2.83
N GLY A 237 -3.76 1.21 -3.92
CA GLY A 237 -3.77 0.05 -4.81
C GLY A 237 -3.55 -1.29 -4.08
N GLY A 238 -2.81 -1.29 -2.95
CA GLY A 238 -2.66 -2.45 -2.08
C GLY A 238 -3.97 -2.88 -1.43
N GLY A 239 -4.76 -1.93 -0.95
CA GLY A 239 -6.13 -2.21 -0.47
C GLY A 239 -7.03 -2.72 -1.59
N GLY A 240 -6.85 -2.21 -2.82
CA GLY A 240 -7.50 -2.74 -4.03
C GLY A 240 -7.10 -4.19 -4.30
N LYS A 241 -5.82 -4.54 -4.15
CA LYS A 241 -5.30 -5.91 -4.27
C LYS A 241 -5.92 -6.83 -3.21
N VAL A 242 -6.04 -6.36 -1.95
CA VAL A 242 -6.74 -7.10 -0.89
C VAL A 242 -8.20 -7.36 -1.27
N SER A 243 -8.93 -6.31 -1.71
CA SER A 243 -10.34 -6.42 -2.11
C SER A 243 -10.52 -7.39 -3.28
N THR A 244 -9.61 -7.37 -4.25
CA THR A 244 -9.64 -8.26 -5.43
C THR A 244 -9.32 -9.70 -5.06
N LEU A 245 -8.33 -9.94 -4.20
CA LEU A 245 -7.99 -11.30 -3.72
C LEU A 245 -9.14 -11.96 -2.95
N LEU A 246 -9.95 -11.17 -2.21
CA LEU A 246 -11.18 -11.64 -1.56
C LEU A 246 -12.22 -12.16 -2.57
N ALA A 247 -12.15 -11.75 -3.84
CA ALA A 247 -13.03 -12.19 -4.92
C ALA A 247 -12.38 -13.19 -5.90
N THR A 248 -11.10 -13.56 -5.68
CA THR A 248 -10.32 -14.43 -6.57
C THR A 248 -10.38 -15.87 -6.08
N PRO A 249 -11.06 -16.81 -6.80
CA PRO A 249 -11.23 -18.18 -6.32
C PRO A 249 -9.93 -18.92 -6.03
N SER A 250 -8.88 -18.70 -6.84
CA SER A 250 -7.57 -19.33 -6.64
C SER A 250 -6.79 -18.81 -5.42
N ALA A 251 -7.26 -17.76 -4.76
CA ALA A 251 -6.72 -17.24 -3.51
C ALA A 251 -7.46 -17.79 -2.26
N ALA A 252 -8.56 -18.52 -2.45
CA ALA A 252 -9.35 -19.06 -1.34
C ALA A 252 -8.50 -20.00 -0.46
N GLY A 253 -8.57 -19.79 0.87
CA GLY A 253 -7.82 -20.59 1.84
C GLY A 253 -6.33 -20.24 1.98
N LEU A 254 -5.79 -19.29 1.19
CA LEU A 254 -4.40 -18.85 1.29
C LEU A 254 -4.20 -17.70 2.30
N PHE A 255 -5.28 -17.06 2.76
CA PHE A 255 -5.28 -16.08 3.83
C PHE A 255 -6.57 -16.17 4.65
N HIS A 256 -6.53 -15.64 5.86
CA HIS A 256 -7.54 -15.88 6.90
C HIS A 256 -8.12 -14.58 7.47
N LYS A 257 -7.48 -13.43 7.21
CA LYS A 257 -7.91 -12.08 7.60
C LYS A 257 -7.47 -11.08 6.55
N ALA A 258 -8.19 -9.96 6.46
CA ALA A 258 -7.93 -8.95 5.44
C ALA A 258 -8.05 -7.53 6.01
N ILE A 259 -7.09 -6.65 5.69
CA ILE A 259 -7.12 -5.23 6.06
C ILE A 259 -7.02 -4.38 4.80
N VAL A 260 -8.02 -3.54 4.58
CA VAL A 260 -8.12 -2.63 3.42
C VAL A 260 -7.89 -1.21 3.90
N GLN A 261 -6.77 -0.61 3.51
CA GLN A 261 -6.38 0.75 3.88
C GLN A 261 -6.50 1.66 2.65
N SER A 262 -7.44 2.60 2.66
CA SER A 262 -7.64 3.59 1.58
C SER A 262 -7.64 2.99 0.17
N GLY A 263 -8.32 1.84 -0.01
CA GLY A 263 -8.26 1.08 -1.25
C GLY A 263 -9.46 0.16 -1.49
N SER A 264 -10.63 0.49 -0.93
CA SER A 264 -11.85 -0.28 -1.12
C SER A 264 -12.24 -0.34 -2.61
N MET A 265 -12.04 -1.49 -3.22
CA MET A 265 -12.36 -1.74 -4.62
C MET A 265 -13.66 -2.52 -4.74
N LEU A 266 -14.77 -1.83 -4.98
CA LEU A 266 -16.07 -2.44 -5.20
C LEU A 266 -16.19 -2.99 -6.62
N ARG A 267 -15.65 -2.26 -7.58
CA ARG A 267 -15.63 -2.60 -9.01
C ARG A 267 -14.24 -2.43 -9.59
N THR A 268 -13.93 -3.20 -10.61
CA THR A 268 -12.70 -3.11 -11.39
C THR A 268 -13.00 -3.18 -12.89
N MET A 269 -11.97 -3.30 -13.73
CA MET A 269 -12.05 -3.25 -15.18
C MET A 269 -12.98 -4.34 -15.75
N GLU A 270 -13.91 -3.96 -16.60
CA GLU A 270 -14.73 -4.90 -17.37
C GLU A 270 -13.95 -5.43 -18.59
N ALA A 271 -14.11 -6.72 -18.90
CA ALA A 271 -13.40 -7.37 -20.00
C ALA A 271 -13.53 -6.66 -21.34
N LYS A 272 -14.70 -6.04 -21.62
CA LYS A 272 -14.90 -5.31 -22.89
C LYS A 272 -13.93 -4.13 -23.06
N TYR A 273 -13.64 -3.39 -21.98
CA TYR A 273 -12.71 -2.25 -22.03
C TYR A 273 -11.27 -2.71 -21.96
N SER A 274 -10.97 -3.73 -21.14
CA SER A 274 -9.66 -4.34 -21.07
C SER A 274 -9.19 -4.84 -22.44
N ARG A 275 -10.06 -5.56 -23.17
CA ARG A 275 -9.78 -6.03 -24.55
C ARG A 275 -9.60 -4.88 -25.53
N ARG A 276 -10.40 -3.80 -25.43
CA ARG A 276 -10.23 -2.59 -26.27
C ARG A 276 -8.86 -1.96 -26.02
N ILE A 277 -8.42 -1.87 -24.76
CA ILE A 277 -7.07 -1.37 -24.40
C ILE A 277 -6.01 -2.28 -25.01
N GLY A 278 -6.15 -3.61 -24.87
CA GLY A 278 -5.22 -4.58 -25.46
C GLY A 278 -5.11 -4.44 -26.97
N THR A 279 -6.25 -4.40 -27.68
CA THR A 279 -6.28 -4.22 -29.14
C THR A 279 -5.64 -2.90 -29.56
N ALA A 280 -6.02 -1.79 -28.90
CA ALA A 280 -5.45 -0.48 -29.21
C ALA A 280 -3.94 -0.39 -28.91
N THR A 281 -3.46 -1.16 -27.92
CA THR A 281 -2.01 -1.26 -27.65
C THR A 281 -1.27 -1.98 -28.79
N VAL A 282 -1.81 -3.11 -29.27
CA VAL A 282 -1.24 -3.87 -30.39
C VAL A 282 -1.25 -3.04 -31.67
N GLU A 283 -2.33 -2.30 -31.96
CA GLU A 283 -2.42 -1.34 -33.07
C GLU A 283 -1.35 -0.24 -32.95
N ALA A 284 -1.19 0.34 -31.75
CA ALA A 284 -0.20 1.41 -31.50
C ALA A 284 1.25 0.93 -31.66
N LEU A 285 1.51 -0.37 -31.45
CA LEU A 285 2.80 -1.01 -31.70
C LEU A 285 3.03 -1.39 -33.17
N GLY A 286 2.01 -1.25 -34.04
CA GLY A 286 2.09 -1.65 -35.44
C GLY A 286 2.19 -3.17 -35.64
N LEU A 287 1.73 -3.97 -34.68
CA LEU A 287 1.75 -5.42 -34.76
C LEU A 287 0.48 -5.96 -35.40
N GLU A 288 0.64 -6.91 -36.32
CA GLU A 288 -0.46 -7.69 -36.84
C GLU A 288 -0.82 -8.87 -35.93
N ALA A 289 -2.07 -9.28 -35.91
CA ALA A 289 -2.55 -10.41 -35.10
C ALA A 289 -1.74 -11.70 -35.34
N SER A 290 -1.35 -11.96 -36.57
CA SER A 290 -0.53 -13.13 -36.96
C SER A 290 0.88 -13.12 -36.37
N ARG A 291 1.35 -11.95 -35.92
CA ARG A 291 2.68 -11.70 -35.38
C ARG A 291 2.65 -11.29 -33.90
N ILE A 292 1.57 -11.55 -33.21
CA ILE A 292 1.35 -11.09 -31.83
C ILE A 292 2.47 -11.49 -30.88
N ASP A 293 3.11 -12.65 -31.07
CA ASP A 293 4.19 -13.13 -30.21
C ASP A 293 5.45 -12.23 -30.25
N GLU A 294 5.57 -11.33 -31.23
CA GLU A 294 6.65 -10.33 -31.27
C GLU A 294 6.54 -9.30 -30.15
N ILE A 295 5.36 -9.12 -29.55
CA ILE A 295 5.14 -8.26 -28.37
C ILE A 295 6.04 -8.66 -27.19
N GLN A 296 6.44 -9.93 -27.10
CA GLN A 296 7.37 -10.44 -26.10
C GLN A 296 8.76 -9.76 -26.18
N LYS A 297 9.16 -9.26 -27.35
CA LYS A 297 10.48 -8.68 -27.63
C LYS A 297 10.49 -7.15 -27.68
N ILE A 298 9.33 -6.51 -27.58
CA ILE A 298 9.21 -5.05 -27.56
C ILE A 298 9.88 -4.51 -26.29
N SER A 299 10.64 -3.41 -26.38
CA SER A 299 11.20 -2.80 -25.18
C SER A 299 10.08 -2.40 -24.20
N TYR A 300 10.38 -2.47 -22.89
CA TYR A 300 9.41 -2.13 -21.86
C TYR A 300 8.85 -0.70 -22.05
N GLU A 301 9.73 0.26 -22.34
CA GLU A 301 9.36 1.68 -22.50
C GLU A 301 8.40 1.87 -23.70
N THR A 302 8.66 1.17 -24.81
CA THR A 302 7.79 1.20 -26.00
C THR A 302 6.43 0.57 -25.69
N LEU A 303 6.42 -0.57 -25.00
CA LEU A 303 5.21 -1.26 -24.58
C LEU A 303 4.37 -0.39 -23.65
N LEU A 304 5.00 0.21 -22.63
CA LEU A 304 4.30 1.08 -21.66
C LEU A 304 3.68 2.29 -22.35
N ALA A 305 4.46 2.99 -23.19
CA ALA A 305 3.97 4.17 -23.91
C ALA A 305 2.79 3.85 -24.85
N ALA A 306 2.84 2.69 -25.54
CA ALA A 306 1.74 2.23 -26.36
C ALA A 306 0.48 1.92 -25.52
N GLY A 307 0.64 1.26 -24.37
CA GLY A 307 -0.44 0.95 -23.46
C GLY A 307 -1.09 2.18 -22.84
N GLU A 308 -0.31 3.17 -22.41
CA GLU A 308 -0.83 4.44 -21.88
C GLU A 308 -1.61 5.23 -22.92
N LYS A 309 -1.12 5.26 -24.15
CA LYS A 309 -1.84 5.85 -25.30
C LYS A 309 -3.16 5.12 -25.57
N ALA A 310 -3.16 3.80 -25.50
CA ALA A 310 -4.35 2.98 -25.66
C ALA A 310 -5.38 3.23 -24.55
N ILE A 311 -4.94 3.30 -23.28
CA ILE A 311 -5.80 3.64 -22.14
C ILE A 311 -6.45 5.01 -22.33
N ALA A 312 -5.68 6.03 -22.73
CA ALA A 312 -6.20 7.38 -22.98
C ALA A 312 -7.25 7.39 -24.10
N LYS A 313 -7.00 6.66 -25.20
CA LYS A 313 -7.95 6.49 -26.32
C LYS A 313 -9.26 5.85 -25.84
N VAL A 314 -9.16 4.68 -25.19
CA VAL A 314 -10.35 3.92 -24.75
C VAL A 314 -11.12 4.68 -23.67
N ARG A 315 -10.44 5.41 -22.77
CA ARG A 315 -11.09 6.29 -21.78
C ARG A 315 -11.93 7.35 -22.46
N ALA A 316 -11.37 8.08 -23.42
CA ALA A 316 -12.09 9.13 -24.14
C ALA A 316 -13.30 8.60 -24.94
N GLU A 317 -13.23 7.37 -25.45
CA GLU A 317 -14.34 6.69 -26.12
C GLU A 317 -15.43 6.31 -25.10
N ALA A 318 -15.05 5.71 -23.98
CA ALA A 318 -15.98 5.27 -22.94
C ALA A 318 -16.69 6.45 -22.23
N GLU A 319 -16.02 7.59 -22.08
CA GLU A 319 -16.63 8.82 -21.57
C GLU A 319 -17.79 9.28 -22.48
N LYS A 320 -17.64 9.16 -23.80
CA LYS A 320 -18.73 9.43 -24.76
C LYS A 320 -19.87 8.40 -24.66
N GLU A 321 -19.56 7.19 -24.20
CA GLU A 321 -20.54 6.14 -23.91
C GLU A 321 -21.23 6.34 -22.53
N GLY A 322 -20.89 7.39 -21.78
CA GLY A 322 -21.43 7.68 -20.45
C GLY A 322 -20.82 6.86 -19.31
N VAL A 323 -19.67 6.21 -19.53
CA VAL A 323 -18.98 5.39 -18.54
C VAL A 323 -18.03 6.27 -17.73
N ALA A 324 -18.05 6.12 -16.39
CA ALA A 324 -17.18 6.88 -15.52
C ALA A 324 -15.70 6.54 -15.76
N SER A 325 -14.86 7.57 -15.94
CA SER A 325 -13.43 7.45 -16.27
C SER A 325 -12.58 6.75 -15.19
N PHE A 326 -13.06 6.71 -13.95
CA PHE A 326 -12.34 6.14 -12.80
C PHE A 326 -11.88 4.67 -12.97
N ILE A 327 -12.60 3.87 -13.77
CA ILE A 327 -12.26 2.47 -14.02
C ILE A 327 -11.22 2.26 -15.15
N PHE A 328 -10.68 3.32 -15.72
CA PHE A 328 -9.73 3.23 -16.83
C PHE A 328 -8.31 3.56 -16.38
N GLY A 329 -7.52 2.53 -16.25
CA GLY A 329 -6.11 2.49 -15.93
C GLY A 329 -5.65 1.04 -15.93
N TRP A 330 -4.45 0.77 -15.49
CA TRP A 330 -4.01 -0.60 -15.26
C TRP A 330 -4.77 -1.15 -14.05
N ALA A 331 -5.50 -2.24 -14.23
CA ALA A 331 -6.30 -2.87 -13.17
C ALA A 331 -6.64 -4.33 -13.52
N PRO A 332 -6.92 -5.18 -12.53
CA PRO A 332 -7.46 -6.51 -12.77
C PRO A 332 -8.76 -6.46 -13.56
N THR A 333 -8.94 -7.44 -14.42
CA THR A 333 -10.09 -7.53 -15.33
C THR A 333 -11.07 -8.59 -14.83
N VAL A 334 -12.37 -8.28 -14.82
CA VAL A 334 -13.42 -9.28 -14.66
C VAL A 334 -13.48 -10.10 -15.95
N ASP A 335 -12.73 -11.20 -15.98
CA ASP A 335 -12.54 -12.07 -17.16
C ASP A 335 -13.43 -13.33 -17.15
N GLY A 336 -14.19 -13.54 -16.07
CA GLY A 336 -15.04 -14.72 -15.89
C GLY A 336 -14.27 -15.98 -15.44
N SER A 337 -12.94 -15.89 -15.26
CA SER A 337 -12.05 -17.01 -14.92
C SER A 337 -11.19 -16.71 -13.71
N VAL A 338 -10.16 -15.86 -13.84
CA VAL A 338 -9.28 -15.46 -12.72
C VAL A 338 -10.06 -14.60 -11.74
N LEU A 339 -10.81 -13.64 -12.25
CA LEU A 339 -11.74 -12.82 -11.49
C LEU A 339 -13.14 -12.98 -12.10
N PRO A 340 -14.00 -13.86 -11.53
CA PRO A 340 -15.27 -14.22 -12.15
C PRO A 340 -16.32 -13.11 -12.15
N ALA A 341 -16.29 -12.22 -11.14
CA ALA A 341 -17.24 -11.14 -10.92
C ALA A 341 -16.58 -9.90 -10.34
N GLN A 342 -17.32 -8.80 -10.25
CA GLN A 342 -16.86 -7.61 -9.55
C GLN A 342 -16.55 -7.92 -8.09
N PRO A 343 -15.49 -7.32 -7.50
CA PRO A 343 -15.01 -7.70 -6.15
C PRO A 343 -16.08 -7.56 -5.05
N PHE A 344 -16.82 -6.45 -5.04
CA PHE A 344 -17.83 -6.18 -3.99
C PHE A 344 -19.12 -5.56 -4.58
N ASP A 345 -19.44 -5.75 -5.83
CA ASP A 345 -20.65 -5.24 -6.45
C ASP A 345 -21.39 -6.36 -7.20
N PRO A 346 -22.69 -6.59 -6.96
CA PRO A 346 -23.58 -5.87 -6.04
C PRO A 346 -23.51 -6.34 -4.57
N GLN A 347 -22.67 -7.31 -4.26
CA GLN A 347 -22.55 -7.91 -2.93
C GLN A 347 -21.11 -8.34 -2.64
N ALA A 348 -20.79 -8.52 -1.34
CA ALA A 348 -19.50 -9.08 -0.94
C ALA A 348 -19.33 -10.51 -1.47
N PRO A 349 -18.11 -10.90 -1.91
CA PRO A 349 -17.87 -12.24 -2.45
C PRO A 349 -18.09 -13.33 -1.39
N ALA A 350 -18.75 -14.41 -1.76
CA ALA A 350 -19.12 -15.48 -0.83
C ALA A 350 -17.93 -16.02 -0.03
N GLN A 351 -16.75 -16.17 -0.67
CA GLN A 351 -15.54 -16.65 -0.02
C GLN A 351 -15.02 -15.72 1.09
N SER A 352 -15.44 -14.45 1.14
CA SER A 352 -15.07 -13.52 2.22
C SER A 352 -15.93 -13.68 3.48
N GLN A 353 -17.01 -14.45 3.45
CA GLN A 353 -17.99 -14.53 4.55
C GLN A 353 -17.34 -14.80 5.90
N ASN A 354 -16.43 -15.77 5.96
CA ASN A 354 -15.77 -16.19 7.21
C ASN A 354 -14.39 -15.53 7.42
N ILE A 355 -14.05 -14.49 6.65
CA ILE A 355 -12.79 -13.75 6.78
C ILE A 355 -13.08 -12.46 7.54
N PRO A 356 -12.56 -12.27 8.77
CA PRO A 356 -12.60 -10.98 9.46
C PRO A 356 -11.94 -9.90 8.61
N MET A 357 -12.54 -8.71 8.58
CA MET A 357 -12.01 -7.58 7.83
C MET A 357 -11.84 -6.34 8.71
N MET A 358 -10.82 -5.54 8.40
CA MET A 358 -10.67 -4.17 8.88
C MET A 358 -10.55 -3.25 7.68
N ILE A 359 -11.35 -2.17 7.65
CA ILE A 359 -11.42 -1.26 6.51
C ILE A 359 -11.29 0.16 7.02
N GLY A 360 -10.46 0.98 6.41
CA GLY A 360 -10.36 2.38 6.80
C GLY A 360 -9.74 3.27 5.75
N THR A 361 -9.73 4.57 6.05
CA THR A 361 -9.20 5.63 5.20
C THR A 361 -8.50 6.68 6.04
N THR A 362 -7.74 7.57 5.41
CA THR A 362 -7.29 8.80 6.06
C THR A 362 -8.32 9.92 5.86
N LEU A 363 -8.32 10.92 6.73
CA LEU A 363 -9.30 12.01 6.66
C LEU A 363 -9.04 12.95 5.48
N HIS A 364 -7.78 13.15 5.10
CA HIS A 364 -7.36 14.10 4.09
C HIS A 364 -6.57 13.42 2.96
N GLU A 365 -7.09 12.35 2.36
CA GLU A 365 -6.38 11.48 1.41
C GLU A 365 -5.55 12.26 0.37
N PHE A 366 -6.22 13.06 -0.46
CA PHE A 366 -5.57 13.93 -1.42
C PHE A 366 -5.78 15.39 -1.01
N THR A 367 -5.00 15.82 -0.03
CA THR A 367 -5.07 17.17 0.55
C THR A 367 -4.86 18.23 -0.53
N MET A 368 -5.95 18.83 -1.03
CA MET A 368 -5.89 19.79 -2.14
C MET A 368 -5.05 21.01 -1.80
N SER A 369 -5.03 21.43 -0.53
CA SER A 369 -4.18 22.53 -0.06
C SER A 369 -2.68 22.22 -0.14
N THR A 370 -2.27 20.96 -0.28
CA THR A 370 -0.89 20.58 -0.59
C THR A 370 -0.53 20.93 -2.03
N TYR A 371 -1.43 20.65 -2.97
CA TYR A 371 -1.20 20.86 -4.41
C TYR A 371 -1.49 22.30 -4.86
N VAL A 372 -2.40 23.01 -4.16
CA VAL A 372 -2.80 24.39 -4.47
C VAL A 372 -2.52 25.25 -3.25
N PRO A 373 -1.34 25.91 -3.16
CA PRO A 373 -0.90 26.64 -1.96
C PRO A 373 -1.88 27.72 -1.48
N SER A 374 -2.64 28.37 -2.39
CA SER A 374 -3.66 29.36 -2.01
C SER A 374 -4.80 28.77 -1.16
N PHE A 375 -5.04 27.46 -1.23
CA PHE A 375 -6.06 26.81 -0.40
C PHE A 375 -5.65 26.64 1.06
N ARG A 376 -4.36 26.81 1.40
CA ARG A 376 -3.90 26.74 2.81
C ARG A 376 -4.50 27.85 3.68
N SER A 377 -4.79 28.99 3.08
CA SER A 377 -5.40 30.17 3.72
C SER A 377 -6.75 30.56 3.12
N ILE A 378 -7.44 29.61 2.49
CA ILE A 378 -8.74 29.87 1.85
C ILE A 378 -9.77 30.34 2.88
N SER A 379 -10.55 31.36 2.54
CA SER A 379 -11.67 31.80 3.34
C SER A 379 -12.86 30.83 3.23
N LYS A 380 -13.81 30.92 4.17
CA LYS A 380 -15.03 30.08 4.11
C LYS A 380 -15.83 30.41 2.84
N GLU A 381 -15.93 31.67 2.48
CA GLU A 381 -16.65 32.16 1.31
C GLU A 381 -16.06 31.58 0.01
N GLU A 382 -14.73 31.62 -0.13
CA GLU A 382 -14.03 31.05 -1.28
C GLU A 382 -14.20 29.53 -1.35
N ALA A 383 -14.06 28.82 -0.22
CA ALA A 383 -14.28 27.38 -0.16
C ALA A 383 -15.72 27.00 -0.58
N VAL A 384 -16.72 27.77 -0.13
CA VAL A 384 -18.13 27.58 -0.51
C VAL A 384 -18.33 27.81 -2.01
N GLU A 385 -17.65 28.78 -2.63
CA GLU A 385 -17.72 28.96 -4.09
C GLU A 385 -17.15 27.76 -4.86
N HIS A 386 -16.09 27.11 -4.35
CA HIS A 386 -15.62 25.83 -4.93
C HIS A 386 -16.66 24.69 -4.77
N LEU A 387 -17.32 24.61 -3.62
CA LEU A 387 -18.36 23.62 -3.37
C LEU A 387 -19.58 23.83 -4.26
N LYS A 388 -19.99 25.08 -4.53
CA LYS A 388 -21.10 25.40 -5.47
C LYS A 388 -20.83 24.84 -6.86
N LYS A 389 -19.58 24.90 -7.35
CA LYS A 389 -19.21 24.33 -8.65
C LYS A 389 -19.35 22.79 -8.67
N LYS A 390 -19.10 22.13 -7.53
CA LYS A 390 -19.16 20.66 -7.41
C LYS A 390 -20.56 20.15 -7.08
N TYR A 391 -21.25 20.78 -6.13
CA TYR A 391 -22.50 20.29 -5.56
C TYR A 391 -23.73 21.09 -6.02
N ALA A 392 -23.54 22.14 -6.79
CA ALA A 392 -24.61 22.98 -7.37
C ALA A 392 -25.74 23.30 -6.36
N GLY A 393 -26.99 23.01 -6.66
CA GLY A 393 -28.15 23.27 -5.80
C GLY A 393 -28.20 22.52 -4.47
N ARG A 394 -27.21 21.64 -4.17
CA ARG A 394 -27.14 20.88 -2.91
C ARG A 394 -25.97 21.34 -2.01
N THR A 395 -25.38 22.49 -2.29
CA THR A 395 -24.27 23.04 -1.49
C THR A 395 -24.69 23.27 -0.05
N ASP A 396 -25.87 23.80 0.21
CA ASP A 396 -26.37 24.05 1.58
C ASP A 396 -26.60 22.74 2.35
N ASP A 397 -27.11 21.70 1.69
CA ASP A 397 -27.23 20.34 2.28
C ASP A 397 -25.85 19.80 2.66
N PHE A 398 -24.85 19.99 1.77
CA PHE A 398 -23.47 19.60 2.03
C PHE A 398 -22.91 20.31 3.24
N LEU A 399 -22.99 21.65 3.27
CA LEU A 399 -22.45 22.47 4.38
C LEU A 399 -23.08 22.07 5.72
N LYS A 400 -24.41 21.95 5.77
CA LYS A 400 -25.13 21.53 6.98
C LYS A 400 -24.69 20.15 7.46
N ALA A 401 -24.54 19.20 6.54
CA ALA A 401 -24.11 17.84 6.86
C ALA A 401 -22.63 17.82 7.29
N PHE A 402 -21.78 18.63 6.65
CA PHE A 402 -20.36 18.76 6.95
C PHE A 402 -20.12 19.34 8.33
N GLU A 403 -20.78 20.47 8.66
CA GLU A 403 -20.70 21.11 9.97
C GLU A 403 -21.15 20.20 11.11
N LYS A 404 -22.12 19.33 10.85
CA LYS A 404 -22.57 18.32 11.81
C LYS A 404 -21.53 17.20 11.99
N ALA A 405 -20.90 16.75 10.90
CA ALA A 405 -19.90 15.67 10.91
C ALA A 405 -18.58 16.12 11.54
N TYR A 406 -18.19 17.37 11.29
CA TYR A 406 -16.90 17.98 11.65
C TYR A 406 -17.12 19.37 12.32
N PRO A 407 -17.64 19.45 13.54
CA PRO A 407 -18.06 20.73 14.14
C PRO A 407 -16.91 21.71 14.40
N SER A 408 -15.68 21.23 14.50
CA SER A 408 -14.47 22.06 14.72
C SER A 408 -13.65 22.28 13.46
N TYR A 409 -14.27 22.19 12.27
CA TYR A 409 -13.58 22.32 11.00
C TYR A 409 -13.00 23.73 10.77
N GLN A 410 -11.92 23.80 9.98
CA GLN A 410 -11.38 25.02 9.41
C GLN A 410 -11.89 25.19 7.96
N PRO A 411 -11.91 26.41 7.38
CA PRO A 411 -12.40 26.61 6.00
C PRO A 411 -11.75 25.67 4.97
N LYS A 412 -10.46 25.40 5.07
CA LYS A 412 -9.73 24.47 4.18
C LYS A 412 -10.25 23.04 4.26
N ASP A 413 -10.85 22.61 5.39
CA ASP A 413 -11.39 21.26 5.54
C ASP A 413 -12.55 21.00 4.57
N LEU A 414 -13.28 22.04 4.18
CA LEU A 414 -14.33 21.93 3.17
C LEU A 414 -13.79 21.45 1.81
N ILE A 415 -12.48 21.65 1.56
CA ILE A 415 -11.79 21.25 0.34
C ILE A 415 -10.95 19.99 0.54
N ASP A 416 -10.36 19.82 1.73
CA ASP A 416 -9.34 18.80 2.01
C ASP A 416 -9.91 17.47 2.51
N VAL A 417 -11.08 17.45 3.16
CA VAL A 417 -11.68 16.19 3.65
C VAL A 417 -12.01 15.26 2.49
N ASP A 418 -11.59 14.01 2.62
CA ASP A 418 -11.70 13.04 1.53
C ASP A 418 -13.12 12.54 1.27
N PHE A 419 -13.47 12.57 0.01
CA PHE A 419 -14.68 11.96 -0.53
C PHE A 419 -14.39 11.01 -1.71
N VAL A 420 -13.11 10.65 -1.92
CA VAL A 420 -12.70 9.70 -2.96
C VAL A 420 -12.75 8.28 -2.44
N PHE A 421 -12.10 8.01 -1.31
CA PHE A 421 -12.02 6.66 -0.75
C PHE A 421 -13.08 6.36 0.32
N ARG A 422 -13.41 7.34 1.15
CA ARG A 422 -14.34 7.16 2.28
C ARG A 422 -15.72 6.60 1.88
N PRO A 423 -16.40 7.09 0.81
CA PRO A 423 -17.70 6.53 0.40
C PRO A 423 -17.61 5.05 0.03
N GLY A 424 -16.57 4.66 -0.71
CA GLY A 424 -16.31 3.26 -1.10
C GLY A 424 -15.99 2.36 0.10
N ALA A 425 -15.19 2.87 1.06
CA ALA A 425 -14.84 2.13 2.27
C ALA A 425 -16.08 1.82 3.14
N VAL A 426 -16.95 2.81 3.34
CA VAL A 426 -18.20 2.62 4.08
C VAL A 426 -19.13 1.64 3.36
N GLU A 427 -19.19 1.70 2.02
CA GLU A 427 -20.01 0.76 1.25
C GLU A 427 -19.47 -0.67 1.33
N GLN A 428 -18.15 -0.86 1.18
CA GLN A 428 -17.52 -2.17 1.33
C GLN A 428 -17.78 -2.77 2.73
N ALA A 429 -17.71 -1.94 3.79
CA ALA A 429 -18.01 -2.37 5.14
C ALA A 429 -19.47 -2.80 5.31
N LYS A 430 -20.41 -2.06 4.72
CA LYS A 430 -21.84 -2.45 4.72
C LYS A 430 -22.09 -3.77 4.01
N LEU A 431 -21.52 -3.94 2.82
CA LEU A 431 -21.65 -5.17 2.05
C LEU A 431 -21.03 -6.36 2.79
N LYS A 432 -19.88 -6.17 3.44
CA LYS A 432 -19.26 -7.19 4.27
C LYS A 432 -20.12 -7.54 5.50
N ALA A 433 -20.64 -6.55 6.23
CA ALA A 433 -21.50 -6.75 7.39
C ALA A 433 -22.82 -7.48 7.02
N ALA A 434 -23.36 -7.22 5.82
CA ALA A 434 -24.58 -7.87 5.33
C ALA A 434 -24.43 -9.38 5.12
N GLN A 435 -23.21 -9.91 5.04
CA GLN A 435 -22.97 -11.36 4.98
C GLN A 435 -23.28 -12.09 6.30
N GLN A 436 -23.41 -11.39 7.43
CA GLN A 436 -23.66 -11.96 8.76
C GLN A 436 -22.68 -13.08 9.15
N GLY A 437 -21.45 -12.99 8.66
CA GLY A 437 -20.35 -13.91 8.95
C GLY A 437 -19.32 -13.30 9.91
N ALA A 438 -18.04 -13.45 9.57
CA ALA A 438 -16.95 -12.85 10.34
C ALA A 438 -17.06 -11.31 10.38
N PRO A 439 -16.65 -10.67 11.51
CA PRO A 439 -16.84 -9.24 11.73
C PRO A 439 -16.04 -8.38 10.76
N VAL A 440 -16.52 -7.16 10.54
CA VAL A 440 -15.78 -6.07 9.91
C VAL A 440 -15.64 -4.92 10.88
N TYR A 441 -14.44 -4.34 10.96
CA TYR A 441 -14.12 -3.17 11.78
C TYR A 441 -13.80 -1.99 10.87
N MET A 442 -14.16 -0.77 11.29
CA MET A 442 -13.92 0.41 10.48
C MET A 442 -13.10 1.45 11.24
N TYR A 443 -12.17 2.12 10.55
CA TYR A 443 -11.42 3.25 11.10
C TYR A 443 -11.38 4.45 10.16
N LEU A 444 -11.05 5.62 10.75
CA LEU A 444 -10.65 6.83 10.07
C LEU A 444 -9.40 7.38 10.76
N PHE A 445 -8.32 7.52 10.00
CA PHE A 445 -7.07 8.11 10.50
C PHE A 445 -7.13 9.62 10.31
N ALA A 446 -7.13 10.37 11.42
CA ALA A 446 -7.32 11.82 11.45
C ALA A 446 -6.16 12.57 12.12
N TRP A 447 -5.06 11.87 12.47
CA TRP A 447 -3.88 12.52 13.00
C TRP A 447 -3.17 13.31 11.90
N GLU A 448 -2.82 14.57 12.20
CA GLU A 448 -2.18 15.47 11.24
C GLU A 448 -0.68 15.58 11.51
N SER A 449 0.13 15.41 10.46
CA SER A 449 1.58 15.56 10.55
C SER A 449 1.97 17.01 10.85
N PRO A 450 2.90 17.26 11.78
CA PRO A 450 3.45 18.61 12.01
C PRO A 450 4.52 19.01 10.98
N VAL A 451 4.94 18.11 10.12
CA VAL A 451 6.03 18.33 9.16
C VAL A 451 5.63 19.38 8.14
N LEU A 452 6.56 20.28 7.81
CA LEU A 452 6.35 21.40 6.89
C LEU A 452 5.11 22.23 7.27
N ASP A 453 5.05 22.64 8.55
CA ASP A 453 3.96 23.44 9.12
C ASP A 453 2.56 22.82 8.96
N GLY A 454 2.50 21.48 8.99
CA GLY A 454 1.25 20.75 8.86
C GLY A 454 0.70 20.65 7.44
N MET A 455 1.53 20.89 6.43
CA MET A 455 1.12 20.95 5.02
C MET A 455 0.43 19.65 4.55
N PHE A 456 0.90 18.50 5.02
CA PHE A 456 0.37 17.20 4.59
C PHE A 456 -0.86 16.75 5.36
N ARG A 457 -1.11 17.29 6.56
CA ARG A 457 -2.24 16.87 7.38
C ARG A 457 -2.24 15.33 7.60
N SER A 458 -3.40 14.68 7.53
CA SER A 458 -3.53 13.21 7.47
C SER A 458 -3.63 12.73 6.02
N THR A 459 -2.62 13.05 5.19
CA THR A 459 -2.63 12.73 3.76
C THR A 459 -2.59 11.24 3.48
N HIS A 460 -2.81 10.88 2.23
CA HIS A 460 -2.70 9.51 1.72
C HIS A 460 -1.39 8.84 2.16
N CYS A 461 -1.43 7.60 2.62
CA CYS A 461 -0.30 6.83 3.17
C CYS A 461 0.19 7.27 4.57
N MET A 462 -0.35 8.34 5.18
CA MET A 462 0.14 8.86 6.47
C MET A 462 0.01 7.85 7.62
N GLU A 463 -0.95 6.92 7.57
CA GLU A 463 -1.16 5.91 8.60
C GLU A 463 -0.13 4.76 8.56
N ILE A 464 0.58 4.57 7.45
CA ILE A 464 1.47 3.41 7.25
C ILE A 464 2.62 3.36 8.27
N PRO A 465 3.34 4.46 8.56
CA PRO A 465 4.37 4.46 9.61
C PRO A 465 3.85 4.02 10.99
N PHE A 466 2.59 4.33 11.30
CA PHE A 466 1.93 3.97 12.56
C PHE A 466 1.58 2.48 12.60
N VAL A 467 1.10 1.94 11.49
CA VAL A 467 0.77 0.52 11.35
C VAL A 467 2.02 -0.36 11.52
N PHE A 468 3.13 0.00 10.88
CA PHE A 468 4.39 -0.73 10.96
C PHE A 468 5.23 -0.42 12.21
N ASN A 469 4.78 0.50 13.08
CA ASN A 469 5.54 1.03 14.22
C ASN A 469 6.87 1.68 13.80
N ASN A 470 6.88 2.32 12.65
CA ASN A 470 8.03 2.96 12.01
C ASN A 470 7.96 4.50 12.02
N VAL A 471 7.26 5.08 12.99
CA VAL A 471 7.06 6.52 13.13
C VAL A 471 8.40 7.28 13.11
N VAL A 472 9.39 6.82 13.87
CA VAL A 472 10.73 7.44 13.90
C VAL A 472 11.52 7.13 12.62
N ARG A 473 11.42 5.92 12.09
CA ARG A 473 12.09 5.53 10.84
C ARG A 473 11.63 6.38 9.66
N HIS A 474 10.37 6.81 9.68
CA HIS A 474 9.77 7.67 8.65
C HIS A 474 9.45 9.08 9.18
N ALA A 475 10.41 9.67 9.90
CA ALA A 475 10.26 11.00 10.51
C ALA A 475 10.02 12.12 9.49
N GLY A 476 10.49 11.99 8.25
CA GLY A 476 10.16 12.91 7.16
C GLY A 476 8.65 13.08 6.93
N MET A 477 7.88 12.03 7.19
CA MET A 477 6.43 12.03 7.06
C MET A 477 5.72 12.36 8.38
N THR A 478 6.22 11.87 9.52
CA THR A 478 5.53 11.89 10.81
C THR A 478 6.08 12.92 11.80
N GLY A 479 7.24 13.52 11.54
CA GLY A 479 7.98 14.32 12.51
C GLY A 479 8.67 13.51 13.61
N GLY A 480 8.33 12.23 13.80
CA GLY A 480 8.98 11.34 14.80
C GLY A 480 8.73 11.71 16.26
N GLY A 481 7.85 12.68 16.57
CA GLY A 481 7.59 13.19 17.91
C GLY A 481 6.89 12.20 18.84
N ALA A 482 6.87 12.49 20.14
CA ALA A 482 6.33 11.59 21.17
C ALA A 482 4.85 11.24 20.98
N GLU A 483 4.03 12.20 20.55
CA GLU A 483 2.60 11.97 20.29
C GLU A 483 2.40 10.98 19.12
N ALA A 484 3.15 11.16 18.03
CA ALA A 484 3.13 10.25 16.90
C ALA A 484 3.59 8.84 17.30
N GLN A 485 4.66 8.73 18.10
CA GLN A 485 5.12 7.45 18.63
C GLN A 485 4.07 6.78 19.50
N ALA A 486 3.42 7.52 20.42
CA ALA A 486 2.37 6.98 21.28
C ALA A 486 1.15 6.48 20.48
N LEU A 487 0.76 7.18 19.40
CA LEU A 487 -0.29 6.70 18.49
C LEU A 487 0.18 5.47 17.70
N GLY A 488 1.43 5.46 17.23
CA GLY A 488 2.03 4.31 16.53
C GLY A 488 2.03 3.05 17.38
N GLU A 489 2.33 3.16 18.67
CA GLU A 489 2.25 2.06 19.63
C GLU A 489 0.84 1.48 19.72
N LYS A 490 -0.20 2.31 19.78
CA LYS A 490 -1.60 1.86 19.85
C LYS A 490 -2.06 1.25 18.53
N MET A 491 -1.78 1.91 17.40
CA MET A 491 -2.21 1.43 16.09
C MET A 491 -1.55 0.13 15.70
N SER A 492 -0.22 0.02 15.82
CA SER A 492 0.48 -1.22 15.53
C SER A 492 0.00 -2.37 16.42
N SER A 493 -0.32 -2.13 17.70
CA SER A 493 -0.94 -3.12 18.59
C SER A 493 -2.31 -3.59 18.07
N ALA A 494 -3.14 -2.69 17.56
CA ALA A 494 -4.44 -3.06 16.99
C ALA A 494 -4.29 -3.94 15.73
N TRP A 495 -3.35 -3.63 14.83
CA TRP A 495 -3.06 -4.47 13.65
C TRP A 495 -2.50 -5.83 14.03
N ILE A 496 -1.58 -5.89 15.01
CA ILE A 496 -1.03 -7.15 15.56
C ILE A 496 -2.15 -8.00 16.17
N ASN A 497 -3.01 -7.42 17.01
CA ASN A 497 -4.11 -8.15 17.65
C ASN A 497 -5.10 -8.67 16.60
N PHE A 498 -5.43 -7.85 15.60
CA PHE A 498 -6.26 -8.29 14.49
C PHE A 498 -5.60 -9.45 13.71
N ALA A 499 -4.31 -9.37 13.43
CA ALA A 499 -3.59 -10.46 12.77
C ALA A 499 -3.56 -11.74 13.61
N LYS A 500 -3.48 -11.64 14.92
CA LYS A 500 -3.55 -12.79 15.84
C LYS A 500 -4.93 -13.41 15.92
N THR A 501 -5.97 -12.60 16.09
CA THR A 501 -7.28 -13.05 16.56
C THR A 501 -8.46 -12.70 15.66
N GLY A 502 -8.30 -11.76 14.72
CA GLY A 502 -9.39 -11.15 13.95
C GLY A 502 -10.13 -10.03 14.72
N ASN A 503 -9.64 -9.63 15.90
CA ASN A 503 -10.19 -8.56 16.71
C ASN A 503 -9.09 -7.50 16.96
N PRO A 504 -9.30 -6.21 16.59
CA PRO A 504 -8.29 -5.16 16.70
C PRO A 504 -8.21 -4.49 18.08
N ASN A 505 -9.04 -4.87 19.05
CA ASN A 505 -9.02 -4.25 20.36
C ASN A 505 -7.63 -4.34 21.01
N ALA A 506 -7.12 -3.22 21.50
CA ALA A 506 -5.79 -3.07 22.07
C ALA A 506 -5.83 -2.11 23.27
N ASP A 507 -4.88 -2.29 24.20
CA ASP A 507 -4.73 -1.42 25.34
C ASP A 507 -4.50 0.05 24.92
N GLY A 508 -5.12 0.96 25.63
CA GLY A 508 -5.05 2.39 25.36
C GLY A 508 -5.91 2.88 24.19
N LEU A 509 -6.72 2.02 23.58
CA LEU A 509 -7.77 2.38 22.65
C LEU A 509 -9.15 2.20 23.30
N PRO A 510 -10.18 2.99 22.87
CA PRO A 510 -11.56 2.72 23.20
C PRO A 510 -11.99 1.31 22.77
N ALA A 511 -13.00 0.73 23.44
CA ALA A 511 -13.57 -0.53 23.01
C ALA A 511 -14.10 -0.44 21.57
N TRP A 512 -13.48 -1.18 20.67
CA TRP A 512 -13.76 -1.14 19.24
C TRP A 512 -14.74 -2.25 18.89
N GLU A 513 -15.99 -1.89 18.68
CA GLU A 513 -17.03 -2.83 18.27
C GLU A 513 -17.06 -3.04 16.75
N PRO A 514 -17.52 -4.19 16.27
CA PRO A 514 -17.72 -4.42 14.83
C PRO A 514 -18.65 -3.38 14.22
N PHE A 515 -18.35 -3.00 12.97
CA PHE A 515 -19.20 -2.12 12.17
C PHE A 515 -20.49 -2.84 11.79
N THR A 516 -21.62 -2.15 11.98
CA THR A 516 -22.91 -2.53 11.39
C THR A 516 -23.50 -1.35 10.63
N ALA A 517 -24.38 -1.61 9.65
CA ALA A 517 -25.00 -0.54 8.86
C ALA A 517 -25.86 0.42 9.73
N GLU A 518 -26.42 -0.08 10.85
CA GLU A 518 -27.25 0.69 11.78
C GLU A 518 -26.39 1.64 12.63
N LYS A 519 -25.30 1.13 13.22
CA LYS A 519 -24.46 1.89 14.13
C LYS A 519 -23.37 2.69 13.43
N GLY A 520 -22.76 2.15 12.37
CA GLY A 520 -21.66 2.78 11.67
C GLY A 520 -20.44 3.06 12.56
N ALA A 521 -20.14 2.13 13.50
CA ALA A 521 -19.04 2.28 14.45
C ALA A 521 -17.71 2.45 13.72
N THR A 522 -17.01 3.55 13.97
CA THR A 522 -15.75 3.91 13.33
C THR A 522 -14.76 4.39 14.38
N MET A 523 -13.59 3.73 14.46
CA MET A 523 -12.46 4.18 15.28
C MET A 523 -11.79 5.38 14.62
N PHE A 524 -11.79 6.51 15.31
CA PHE A 524 -11.00 7.68 14.94
C PHE A 524 -9.63 7.60 15.57
N PHE A 525 -8.59 7.46 14.76
CA PHE A 525 -7.22 7.51 15.21
C PHE A 525 -6.70 8.94 15.18
N ASN A 526 -6.40 9.47 16.36
CA ASN A 526 -5.79 10.78 16.57
C ASN A 526 -5.01 10.73 17.90
N ASN A 527 -4.41 11.83 18.36
CA ASN A 527 -3.75 11.94 19.67
C ASN A 527 -4.66 11.38 20.79
N THR A 528 -5.93 11.74 20.78
CA THR A 528 -6.98 11.05 21.54
C THR A 528 -7.89 10.29 20.57
N SER A 529 -7.79 8.96 20.60
CA SER A 529 -8.63 8.11 19.75
C SER A 529 -10.01 7.93 20.37
N GLU A 530 -11.05 7.88 19.53
CA GLU A 530 -12.45 7.76 19.96
C GLU A 530 -13.27 6.90 18.98
N ILE A 531 -14.40 6.34 19.43
CA ILE A 531 -15.37 5.71 18.53
C ILE A 531 -16.46 6.73 18.18
N LYS A 532 -16.72 6.89 16.89
CA LYS A 532 -17.85 7.66 16.38
C LYS A 532 -18.86 6.76 15.67
N TYR A 533 -20.13 7.12 15.79
CA TYR A 533 -21.23 6.36 15.24
C TYR A 533 -21.93 7.16 14.14
N ASN A 534 -21.95 6.64 12.91
CA ASN A 534 -22.65 7.27 11.78
C ASN A 534 -22.35 8.78 11.62
N HIS A 535 -21.13 9.24 12.01
CA HIS A 535 -20.83 10.66 12.15
C HIS A 535 -20.95 11.42 10.82
N ASP A 536 -20.58 10.79 9.72
CA ASP A 536 -20.56 11.36 8.37
C ASP A 536 -21.67 10.80 7.45
N LYS A 537 -22.61 10.02 7.97
CA LYS A 537 -23.66 9.34 7.18
C LYS A 537 -24.39 10.29 6.23
N ASN A 538 -24.93 11.38 6.76
CA ASN A 538 -25.72 12.35 5.98
C ASN A 538 -24.85 13.08 4.95
N LEU A 539 -23.59 13.34 5.27
CA LEU A 539 -22.63 13.96 4.36
C LEU A 539 -22.32 13.02 3.19
N LEU A 540 -22.07 11.74 3.46
CA LEU A 540 -21.83 10.74 2.43
C LEU A 540 -23.05 10.52 1.51
N GLU A 541 -24.28 10.66 2.02
CA GLU A 541 -25.50 10.63 1.22
C GLU A 541 -25.56 11.79 0.22
N VAL A 542 -25.13 12.99 0.61
CA VAL A 542 -25.03 14.12 -0.30
C VAL A 542 -23.93 13.90 -1.34
N VAL A 543 -22.75 13.47 -0.89
CA VAL A 543 -21.57 13.26 -1.76
C VAL A 543 -21.83 12.19 -2.83
N ARG A 544 -22.47 11.08 -2.49
CA ARG A 544 -22.78 9.99 -3.43
C ARG A 544 -23.70 10.38 -4.57
N ALA A 545 -24.52 11.41 -4.40
CA ALA A 545 -25.35 11.95 -5.48
C ALA A 545 -24.53 12.66 -6.58
N PHE A 546 -23.25 12.96 -6.28
CA PHE A 546 -22.32 13.63 -7.20
C PHE A 546 -21.08 12.74 -7.36
N PRO A 547 -21.03 11.92 -8.41
CA PRO A 547 -19.88 11.04 -8.60
C PRO A 547 -18.59 11.85 -8.64
N THR A 548 -17.65 11.50 -7.78
CA THR A 548 -16.30 12.05 -7.82
C THR A 548 -15.67 11.64 -9.14
N ARG A 549 -15.43 12.61 -10.04
CA ARG A 549 -14.50 12.38 -11.15
C ARG A 549 -13.15 12.10 -10.50
N GLY A 550 -12.65 10.89 -10.64
CA GLY A 550 -11.33 10.52 -10.16
C GLY A 550 -10.28 11.49 -10.72
N PHE A 551 -9.26 11.78 -9.92
CA PHE A 551 -8.10 12.56 -10.33
C PHE A 551 -7.35 11.93 -11.50
#